data_49d387a4a5523443c8bfe0f5cbbff222
#
_entry.id   49d387a4a5523443c8bfe0f5cbbff222
#
_cell.length_a   1.000
_cell.length_b   1.000
_cell.length_c   1.000
_cell.angle_alpha   90.00
_cell.angle_beta   90.00
_cell.angle_gamma   90.00
#
_symmetry.space_group_name_H-M   'P 1'
#
loop_
_entity.id
_entity.type
_entity.pdbx_description
1 polymer ?
#
loop_
_entity_poly.entity_id
_entity_poly.type
_entity_poly.pdbx_seq_one_letter_code
_entity_poly.pdbx_strand_id
1 'polypeptide(L)'
;MALQPAAGARDLNPREVDGNRWLCDQLAEVYRLWGYAEVSPPLVERLETLEAGGGINDRELVRLAADEPLGLRPEMTASIARAACTRLASRPRPLRLWSSGTVFRSAPSDSGQPRLEERLQSGVELLAAADQSVSAADVELLGLLLACLRRLGIGAAQQPALLLGHHAVLTALLDQVPASQRLATRQALISYDPLALASLELPAHQRQGLQQLMRLRGEPEKVLYQLEQQLGPSQLLDQLADTLKVMAPLAAAQGVRLQLDPSFQPHFDLYDGLVLKLVCQGPEAPVAIASGGRYDALVTRFGGAAAGLGFGFDVEAIRELLGTEATAPQRAATTLVAYGDATRLADALAAQEELHAEGIRAELLHQGCASEAEAQAIAAERGCASVRWLD
;
A
#
# COMPACT_ATOMS: atom_id res chain seq x y z
N MET A 1 18.10 13.25 -29.35
CA MET A 1 17.99 12.52 -28.08
C MET A 1 16.51 12.25 -27.84
N ALA A 2 16.12 11.00 -27.58
CA ALA A 2 14.76 10.72 -27.14
C ALA A 2 14.57 11.39 -25.76
N LEU A 3 13.48 12.13 -25.59
CA LEU A 3 13.10 12.69 -24.30
C LEU A 3 12.69 11.52 -23.40
N GLN A 4 13.34 11.40 -22.25
CA GLN A 4 13.07 10.37 -21.26
C GLN A 4 12.39 10.99 -20.04
N PRO A 5 11.53 10.27 -19.31
CA PRO A 5 11.02 10.69 -18.01
C PRO A 5 12.16 11.00 -17.03
N ALA A 6 11.83 11.64 -15.90
CA ALA A 6 12.78 11.85 -14.81
C ALA A 6 13.35 10.50 -14.32
N ALA A 7 14.59 10.52 -13.81
CA ALA A 7 15.22 9.30 -13.29
C ALA A 7 14.37 8.69 -12.16
N GLY A 8 13.93 7.45 -12.36
CA GLY A 8 13.05 6.72 -11.43
C GLY A 8 11.55 6.80 -11.74
N ALA A 9 11.12 7.75 -12.60
CA ALA A 9 9.77 7.78 -13.16
C ALA A 9 9.71 7.00 -14.48
N ARG A 10 8.52 6.52 -14.85
CA ARG A 10 8.28 5.81 -16.11
C ARG A 10 6.88 6.05 -16.63
N ASP A 11 6.73 5.97 -17.95
CA ASP A 11 5.41 5.93 -18.56
C ASP A 11 4.79 4.55 -18.37
N LEU A 12 3.52 4.51 -17.98
CA LEU A 12 2.73 3.28 -17.93
C LEU A 12 2.03 3.08 -19.29
N ASN A 13 2.10 1.88 -19.83
CA ASN A 13 1.34 1.54 -21.02
C ASN A 13 -0.18 1.40 -20.72
N PRO A 14 -1.06 1.42 -21.72
CA PRO A 14 -2.51 1.39 -21.51
C PRO A 14 -3.00 0.17 -20.71
N ARG A 15 -2.37 -1.01 -20.85
CA ARG A 15 -2.75 -2.21 -20.10
C ARG A 15 -2.36 -2.09 -18.63
N GLU A 16 -1.22 -1.52 -18.34
CA GLU A 16 -0.79 -1.26 -16.96
C GLU A 16 -1.74 -0.26 -16.27
N VAL A 17 -2.17 0.77 -16.99
CA VAL A 17 -3.15 1.75 -16.47
C VAL A 17 -4.50 1.09 -16.21
N ASP A 18 -5.00 0.26 -17.14
CA ASP A 18 -6.25 -0.47 -16.98
C ASP A 18 -6.16 -1.42 -15.76
N GLY A 19 -5.04 -2.13 -15.61
CA GLY A 19 -4.78 -3.01 -14.46
C GLY A 19 -4.75 -2.26 -13.13
N ASN A 20 -4.07 -1.12 -13.07
CA ASN A 20 -4.02 -0.28 -11.88
C ASN A 20 -5.43 0.22 -11.48
N ARG A 21 -6.22 0.68 -12.44
CA ARG A 21 -7.60 1.11 -12.21
C ARG A 21 -8.46 -0.04 -11.68
N TRP A 22 -8.42 -1.17 -12.34
CA TRP A 22 -9.17 -2.35 -11.93
C TRP A 22 -8.83 -2.75 -10.48
N LEU A 23 -7.54 -2.80 -10.12
CA LEU A 23 -7.11 -3.11 -8.75
C LEU A 23 -7.64 -2.09 -7.73
N CYS A 24 -7.54 -0.80 -8.05
CA CYS A 24 -8.09 0.25 -7.19
C CYS A 24 -9.61 0.09 -7.01
N ASP A 25 -10.35 -0.23 -8.07
CA ASP A 25 -11.80 -0.43 -8.03
C ASP A 25 -12.17 -1.65 -7.19
N GLN A 26 -11.43 -2.79 -7.32
CA GLN A 26 -11.65 -3.97 -6.48
C GLN A 26 -11.44 -3.67 -4.99
N LEU A 27 -10.37 -2.94 -4.65
CA LEU A 27 -10.07 -2.52 -3.28
C LEU A 27 -11.14 -1.55 -2.76
N ALA A 28 -11.50 -0.54 -3.56
CA ALA A 28 -12.52 0.44 -3.21
C ALA A 28 -13.89 -0.18 -2.90
N GLU A 29 -14.30 -1.23 -3.65
CA GLU A 29 -15.52 -1.97 -3.34
C GLU A 29 -15.47 -2.60 -1.94
N VAL A 30 -14.35 -3.25 -1.59
CA VAL A 30 -14.18 -3.83 -0.25
C VAL A 30 -14.23 -2.75 0.82
N TYR A 31 -13.52 -1.64 0.64
CA TYR A 31 -13.52 -0.52 1.59
C TYR A 31 -14.93 0.02 1.83
N ARG A 32 -15.70 0.25 0.75
CA ARG A 32 -17.09 0.72 0.86
C ARG A 32 -18.01 -0.26 1.60
N LEU A 33 -17.86 -1.57 1.35
CA LEU A 33 -18.59 -2.62 2.06
C LEU A 33 -18.29 -2.64 3.57
N TRP A 34 -17.06 -2.24 3.96
CA TRP A 34 -16.66 -2.12 5.36
C TRP A 34 -16.99 -0.75 5.97
N GLY A 35 -17.72 0.11 5.23
CA GLY A 35 -18.18 1.42 5.71
C GLY A 35 -17.13 2.53 5.65
N TYR A 36 -16.07 2.35 4.88
CA TYR A 36 -15.07 3.39 4.67
C TYR A 36 -15.51 4.37 3.59
N ALA A 37 -15.36 5.66 3.86
CA ALA A 37 -15.65 6.75 2.93
C ALA A 37 -14.37 7.23 2.23
N GLU A 38 -14.49 7.57 0.95
CA GLU A 38 -13.36 8.09 0.19
C GLU A 38 -12.99 9.50 0.63
N VAL A 39 -11.69 9.76 0.72
CA VAL A 39 -11.11 11.08 0.91
C VAL A 39 -9.96 11.28 -0.07
N SER A 40 -9.81 12.48 -0.58
CA SER A 40 -8.72 12.82 -1.50
C SER A 40 -7.83 13.89 -0.88
N PRO A 41 -6.77 13.51 -0.17
CA PRO A 41 -5.78 14.46 0.34
C PRO A 41 -4.94 15.02 -0.82
N PRO A 42 -4.40 16.25 -0.69
CA PRO A 42 -3.56 16.86 -1.72
C PRO A 42 -2.26 16.07 -1.92
N LEU A 43 -1.69 16.15 -3.13
CA LEU A 43 -0.36 15.60 -3.45
C LEU A 43 0.76 16.42 -2.83
N VAL A 44 0.56 17.73 -2.76
CA VAL A 44 1.50 18.71 -2.21
C VAL A 44 1.06 19.06 -0.79
N GLU A 45 1.95 18.89 0.16
CA GLU A 45 1.71 19.18 1.58
C GLU A 45 2.81 20.10 2.12
N ARG A 46 2.53 20.77 3.23
CA ARG A 46 3.56 21.46 4.02
C ARG A 46 4.52 20.47 4.62
N LEU A 47 5.80 20.80 4.63
CA LEU A 47 6.82 19.90 5.21
C LEU A 47 6.51 19.53 6.66
N GLU A 48 5.99 20.46 7.47
CA GLU A 48 5.57 20.20 8.86
C GLU A 48 4.53 19.07 8.98
N THR A 49 3.61 18.94 8.00
CA THR A 49 2.64 17.84 7.95
C THR A 49 3.33 16.51 7.62
N LEU A 50 4.27 16.52 6.67
CA LEU A 50 5.01 15.34 6.24
C LEU A 50 5.99 14.86 7.33
N GLU A 51 6.64 15.79 8.01
CA GLU A 51 7.58 15.56 9.12
C GLU A 51 6.86 15.14 10.41
N ALA A 52 5.59 15.53 10.59
CA ALA A 52 4.80 15.10 11.76
C ALA A 52 4.66 13.58 11.85
N GLY A 53 4.71 12.86 10.75
CA GLY A 53 4.77 11.39 10.70
C GLY A 53 6.01 10.79 11.38
N GLY A 54 7.04 11.61 11.63
CA GLY A 54 8.16 11.28 12.56
C GLY A 54 9.20 10.30 12.06
N GLY A 55 9.18 9.85 10.83
CA GLY A 55 10.07 8.78 10.43
C GLY A 55 10.55 8.80 8.98
N ILE A 56 10.18 9.82 8.25
CA ILE A 56 10.69 10.01 6.90
C ILE A 56 12.02 10.75 7.03
N ASN A 57 13.09 10.08 6.61
CA ASN A 57 14.38 10.74 6.53
C ASN A 57 14.25 11.93 5.57
N ASP A 58 14.77 13.08 5.94
CA ASP A 58 14.82 14.29 5.11
C ASP A 58 15.30 14.02 3.67
N ARG A 59 16.13 13.00 3.48
CA ARG A 59 16.64 12.57 2.17
C ARG A 59 15.62 11.80 1.32
N GLU A 60 14.56 11.28 1.93
CA GLU A 60 13.50 10.56 1.23
C GLU A 60 12.34 11.49 0.82
N LEU A 61 12.27 12.70 1.38
CA LEU A 61 11.26 13.68 1.02
C LEU A 61 11.61 14.39 -0.30
N VAL A 62 10.64 14.42 -1.19
CA VAL A 62 10.72 15.21 -2.43
C VAL A 62 10.26 16.63 -2.12
N ARG A 63 11.21 17.53 -1.90
CA ARG A 63 10.94 18.95 -1.60
C ARG A 63 10.69 19.73 -2.88
N LEU A 64 9.76 20.66 -2.83
CA LEU A 64 9.46 21.57 -3.94
C LEU A 64 10.23 22.87 -3.83
N ALA A 65 10.66 23.41 -4.95
CA ALA A 65 11.23 24.74 -5.04
C ALA A 65 10.07 25.77 -5.03
N ALA A 66 9.71 26.24 -3.84
CA ALA A 66 8.62 27.19 -3.61
C ALA A 66 9.00 28.13 -2.47
N ASP A 67 8.31 29.30 -2.34
CA ASP A 67 8.54 30.25 -1.25
C ASP A 67 8.14 29.68 0.12
N GLU A 68 7.15 28.76 0.13
CA GLU A 68 6.77 28.00 1.32
C GLU A 68 7.49 26.64 1.37
N PRO A 69 7.75 26.08 2.58
CA PRO A 69 8.34 24.76 2.73
C PRO A 69 7.31 23.67 2.38
N LEU A 70 7.30 23.26 1.12
CA LEU A 70 6.39 22.27 0.55
C LEU A 70 7.13 21.02 0.09
N GLY A 71 6.40 19.90 0.06
CA GLY A 71 6.89 18.63 -0.49
C GLY A 71 5.79 17.79 -1.11
N LEU A 72 6.18 16.76 -1.86
CA LEU A 72 5.28 15.74 -2.34
C LEU A 72 5.09 14.68 -1.23
N ARG A 73 3.84 14.23 -1.07
CA ARG A 73 3.52 13.22 -0.04
C ARG A 73 4.23 11.89 -0.32
N PRO A 74 4.98 11.34 0.64
CA PRO A 74 5.64 10.03 0.52
C PRO A 74 4.74 8.84 0.90
N GLU A 75 3.59 9.14 1.50
CA GLU A 75 2.51 8.25 1.93
C GLU A 75 1.24 9.07 2.13
N MET A 76 0.09 8.43 2.40
CA MET A 76 -1.18 9.14 2.53
C MET A 76 -1.64 9.32 3.99
N THR A 77 -1.09 8.56 4.92
CA THR A 77 -1.54 8.50 6.33
C THR A 77 -1.48 9.86 7.01
N ALA A 78 -0.34 10.58 6.91
CA ALA A 78 -0.17 11.88 7.55
C ALA A 78 -1.18 12.92 7.01
N SER A 79 -1.39 12.93 5.69
CA SER A 79 -2.36 13.84 5.05
C SER A 79 -3.80 13.53 5.45
N ILE A 80 -4.17 12.24 5.54
CA ILE A 80 -5.52 11.81 5.96
C ILE A 80 -5.72 12.07 7.45
N ALA A 81 -4.73 11.75 8.30
CA ALA A 81 -4.80 12.01 9.74
C ALA A 81 -4.95 13.52 10.04
N ARG A 82 -4.19 14.38 9.34
CA ARG A 82 -4.35 15.83 9.41
C ARG A 82 -5.76 16.26 9.02
N ALA A 83 -6.29 15.75 7.90
CA ALA A 83 -7.65 16.08 7.44
C ALA A 83 -8.71 15.61 8.46
N ALA A 84 -8.54 14.43 9.06
CA ALA A 84 -9.42 13.88 10.07
C ALA A 84 -9.42 14.73 11.36
N CYS A 85 -8.28 15.30 11.75
CA CYS A 85 -8.14 16.14 12.95
C CYS A 85 -8.52 17.62 12.70
N THR A 86 -8.62 18.05 11.45
CA THR A 86 -8.96 19.44 11.09
C THR A 86 -10.32 19.52 10.41
N ARG A 87 -10.38 19.30 9.10
CA ARG A 87 -11.58 19.49 8.28
C ARG A 87 -12.72 18.54 8.64
N LEU A 88 -12.39 17.33 9.12
CA LEU A 88 -13.33 16.30 9.54
C LEU A 88 -13.41 16.14 11.06
N ALA A 89 -12.86 17.07 11.84
CA ALA A 89 -12.80 16.98 13.30
C ALA A 89 -14.18 16.87 13.98
N SER A 90 -15.21 17.51 13.40
CA SER A 90 -16.59 17.47 13.89
C SER A 90 -17.36 16.17 13.54
N ARG A 91 -16.80 15.31 12.71
CA ARG A 91 -17.46 14.05 12.36
C ARG A 91 -17.39 13.05 13.52
N PRO A 92 -18.45 12.25 13.74
CA PRO A 92 -18.45 11.25 14.79
C PRO A 92 -17.36 10.18 14.57
N ARG A 93 -16.85 9.63 15.68
CA ARG A 93 -15.88 8.53 15.66
C ARG A 93 -16.62 7.20 15.90
N PRO A 94 -16.15 6.08 15.34
CA PRO A 94 -14.96 5.94 14.50
C PRO A 94 -15.13 6.54 13.12
N LEU A 95 -14.09 7.18 12.62
CA LEU A 95 -14.04 7.71 11.25
C LEU A 95 -13.25 6.73 10.38
N ARG A 96 -13.91 6.18 9.39
CA ARG A 96 -13.34 5.21 8.43
C ARG A 96 -13.11 5.90 7.10
N LEU A 97 -11.85 6.03 6.71
CA LEU A 97 -11.45 6.74 5.49
C LEU A 97 -10.60 5.83 4.60
N TRP A 98 -10.71 6.02 3.29
CA TRP A 98 -9.83 5.38 2.32
C TRP A 98 -9.43 6.36 1.22
N SER A 99 -8.30 6.08 0.58
CA SER A 99 -7.82 6.85 -0.57
C SER A 99 -6.99 5.98 -1.49
N SER A 100 -7.06 6.26 -2.79
CA SER A 100 -6.11 5.74 -3.78
C SER A 100 -5.44 6.91 -4.47
N GLY A 101 -4.12 6.85 -4.64
CA GLY A 101 -3.39 7.93 -5.28
C GLY A 101 -1.88 7.73 -5.25
N THR A 102 -1.21 8.58 -6.01
CA THR A 102 0.24 8.54 -6.14
C THR A 102 0.94 9.08 -4.90
N VAL A 103 2.03 8.41 -4.53
CA VAL A 103 2.99 8.80 -3.50
C VAL A 103 4.38 8.90 -4.09
N PHE A 104 5.25 9.71 -3.50
CA PHE A 104 6.56 10.05 -4.07
C PHE A 104 7.65 9.91 -3.03
N ARG A 105 8.75 9.25 -3.39
CA ARG A 105 9.92 9.15 -2.53
C ARG A 105 11.20 9.46 -3.30
N SER A 106 12.17 9.98 -2.60
CA SER A 106 13.54 10.05 -3.08
C SER A 106 14.29 8.83 -2.57
N ALA A 107 14.78 7.99 -3.47
CA ALA A 107 15.56 6.82 -3.11
C ALA A 107 17.00 6.95 -3.64
N PRO A 108 18.01 6.43 -2.93
CA PRO A 108 19.36 6.37 -3.48
C PRO A 108 19.38 5.43 -4.69
N SER A 109 20.05 5.86 -5.77
CA SER A 109 20.34 4.97 -6.91
C SER A 109 21.71 4.30 -6.70
N ASP A 110 22.00 3.28 -7.52
CA ASP A 110 23.31 2.61 -7.53
C ASP A 110 24.45 3.57 -7.85
N SER A 111 24.17 4.68 -8.54
CA SER A 111 25.12 5.76 -8.82
C SER A 111 25.30 6.75 -7.67
N GLY A 112 24.55 6.58 -6.55
CA GLY A 112 24.53 7.50 -5.42
C GLY A 112 23.74 8.80 -5.65
N GLN A 113 23.20 9.00 -6.85
CA GLN A 113 22.30 10.13 -7.13
C GLN A 113 20.88 9.80 -6.66
N PRO A 114 20.16 10.73 -5.99
CA PRO A 114 18.78 10.50 -5.64
C PRO A 114 17.93 10.33 -6.90
N ARG A 115 17.05 9.33 -6.90
CA ARG A 115 16.04 9.12 -7.94
C ARG A 115 14.65 9.30 -7.35
N LEU A 116 13.75 9.84 -8.15
CA LEU A 116 12.34 9.94 -7.79
C LEU A 116 11.67 8.58 -7.95
N GLU A 117 11.06 8.06 -6.90
CA GLU A 117 10.16 6.91 -6.99
C GLU A 117 8.72 7.40 -6.90
N GLU A 118 7.96 7.07 -7.92
CA GLU A 118 6.52 7.30 -8.01
C GLU A 118 5.80 5.97 -7.89
N ARG A 119 4.84 5.86 -6.95
CA ARG A 119 4.10 4.62 -6.67
C ARG A 119 2.62 4.91 -6.51
N LEU A 120 1.77 4.06 -7.08
CA LEU A 120 0.34 4.11 -6.83
C LEU A 120 0.00 3.33 -5.56
N GLN A 121 -0.52 4.01 -4.56
CA GLN A 121 -0.94 3.44 -3.29
C GLN A 121 -2.47 3.44 -3.18
N SER A 122 -3.05 2.40 -2.56
CA SER A 122 -4.46 2.35 -2.15
C SER A 122 -4.53 1.88 -0.70
N GLY A 123 -5.19 2.64 0.17
CA GLY A 123 -5.15 2.34 1.60
C GLY A 123 -6.32 2.92 2.39
N VAL A 124 -6.39 2.48 3.63
CA VAL A 124 -7.44 2.83 4.59
C VAL A 124 -6.85 3.38 5.87
N GLU A 125 -7.61 4.27 6.53
CA GLU A 125 -7.29 4.83 7.83
C GLU A 125 -8.53 4.77 8.72
N LEU A 126 -8.40 4.15 9.89
CA LEU A 126 -9.40 4.08 10.93
C LEU A 126 -9.01 5.01 12.08
N LEU A 127 -9.80 6.04 12.32
CA LEU A 127 -9.63 6.95 13.46
C LEU A 127 -10.67 6.55 14.51
N ALA A 128 -10.29 5.64 15.41
CA ALA A 128 -11.14 5.08 16.43
C ALA A 128 -11.39 6.10 17.58
N ALA A 129 -12.50 5.97 18.30
CA ALA A 129 -12.69 6.77 19.51
C ALA A 129 -11.74 6.29 20.61
N ALA A 130 -11.33 7.22 21.51
CA ALA A 130 -10.34 6.94 22.55
C ALA A 130 -10.81 5.90 23.59
N ASP A 131 -12.11 5.67 23.71
CA ASP A 131 -12.75 4.71 24.61
C ASP A 131 -12.99 3.33 23.99
N GLN A 132 -12.63 3.16 22.72
CA GLN A 132 -12.82 1.87 22.01
C GLN A 132 -11.70 0.88 22.35
N SER A 133 -12.06 -0.42 22.30
CA SER A 133 -11.10 -1.51 22.47
C SER A 133 -9.99 -1.47 21.42
N VAL A 134 -8.73 -1.45 21.89
CA VAL A 134 -7.54 -1.52 21.03
C VAL A 134 -7.58 -2.79 20.16
N SER A 135 -7.82 -3.95 20.76
CA SER A 135 -7.88 -5.23 20.06
C SER A 135 -9.00 -5.27 19.01
N ALA A 136 -10.16 -4.65 19.27
CA ALA A 136 -11.26 -4.62 18.31
C ALA A 136 -10.91 -3.82 17.06
N ALA A 137 -10.23 -2.69 17.21
CA ALA A 137 -9.78 -1.87 16.08
C ALA A 137 -8.68 -2.59 15.28
N ASP A 138 -7.74 -3.25 15.94
CA ASP A 138 -6.69 -4.03 15.27
C ASP A 138 -7.28 -5.22 14.50
N VAL A 139 -8.27 -5.93 15.09
CA VAL A 139 -9.00 -7.02 14.42
C VAL A 139 -9.78 -6.52 13.21
N GLU A 140 -10.46 -5.37 13.31
CA GLU A 140 -11.16 -4.76 12.17
C GLU A 140 -10.19 -4.49 11.02
N LEU A 141 -9.04 -3.84 11.32
CA LEU A 141 -8.04 -3.49 10.29
C LEU A 141 -7.46 -4.74 9.62
N LEU A 142 -7.04 -5.73 10.39
CA LEU A 142 -6.47 -6.97 9.88
C LEU A 142 -7.53 -7.81 9.13
N GLY A 143 -8.77 -7.82 9.59
CA GLY A 143 -9.90 -8.46 8.92
C GLY A 143 -10.20 -7.84 7.56
N LEU A 144 -10.15 -6.51 7.47
CA LEU A 144 -10.29 -5.78 6.22
C LEU A 144 -9.15 -6.10 5.25
N LEU A 145 -7.90 -6.17 5.74
CA LEU A 145 -6.75 -6.58 4.93
C LEU A 145 -6.97 -7.97 4.32
N LEU A 146 -7.41 -8.95 5.12
CA LEU A 146 -7.73 -10.29 4.62
C LEU A 146 -8.89 -10.28 3.62
N ALA A 147 -9.93 -9.45 3.83
CA ALA A 147 -11.03 -9.30 2.88
C ALA A 147 -10.55 -8.76 1.53
N CYS A 148 -9.61 -7.81 1.53
CA CYS A 148 -8.97 -7.32 0.31
C CYS A 148 -8.19 -8.43 -0.43
N LEU A 149 -7.40 -9.23 0.28
CA LEU A 149 -6.68 -10.35 -0.33
C LEU A 149 -7.62 -11.35 -1.00
N ARG A 150 -8.72 -11.69 -0.32
CA ARG A 150 -9.75 -12.58 -0.89
C ARG A 150 -10.37 -11.98 -2.14
N ARG A 151 -10.68 -10.69 -2.15
CA ARG A 151 -11.24 -9.99 -3.32
C ARG A 151 -10.28 -10.01 -4.51
N LEU A 152 -8.99 -9.86 -4.26
CA LEU A 152 -7.94 -9.88 -5.27
C LEU A 152 -7.52 -11.30 -5.70
N GLY A 153 -8.06 -12.35 -5.08
CA GLY A 153 -7.69 -13.73 -5.35
C GLY A 153 -6.28 -14.09 -4.88
N ILE A 154 -5.71 -13.32 -3.95
CA ILE A 154 -4.38 -13.57 -3.37
C ILE A 154 -4.53 -14.59 -2.23
N GLY A 155 -3.94 -15.77 -2.41
CA GLY A 155 -4.05 -16.86 -1.47
C GLY A 155 -2.85 -17.82 -1.56
N ALA A 156 -3.08 -19.10 -1.35
CA ALA A 156 -2.03 -20.13 -1.24
C ALA A 156 -1.02 -20.13 -2.42
N ALA A 157 -1.43 -19.75 -3.63
CA ALA A 157 -0.54 -19.70 -4.79
C ALA A 157 0.56 -18.62 -4.64
N GLN A 158 0.24 -17.48 -4.03
CA GLN A 158 1.17 -16.38 -3.76
C GLN A 158 1.85 -16.52 -2.37
N GLN A 159 1.54 -17.55 -1.59
CA GLN A 159 2.09 -17.82 -0.26
C GLN A 159 2.16 -16.57 0.64
N PRO A 160 1.05 -15.85 0.85
CA PRO A 160 1.07 -14.60 1.61
C PRO A 160 1.49 -14.85 3.05
N ALA A 161 2.43 -14.04 3.53
CA ALA A 161 2.87 -14.00 4.91
C ALA A 161 2.61 -12.61 5.49
N LEU A 162 1.80 -12.54 6.53
CA LEU A 162 1.54 -11.32 7.28
C LEU A 162 2.48 -11.26 8.47
N LEU A 163 3.51 -10.45 8.35
CA LEU A 163 4.47 -10.16 9.39
C LEU A 163 3.90 -9.07 10.31
N LEU A 164 3.84 -9.36 11.59
CA LEU A 164 3.36 -8.48 12.64
C LEU A 164 4.47 -8.17 13.62
N GLY A 165 4.53 -6.93 14.08
CA GLY A 165 5.35 -6.46 15.17
C GLY A 165 4.55 -5.56 16.09
N HIS A 166 5.17 -5.08 17.16
CA HIS A 166 4.52 -4.13 18.06
C HIS A 166 5.53 -3.19 18.69
N HIS A 167 5.37 -1.89 18.44
CA HIS A 167 6.32 -0.86 18.91
C HIS A 167 6.49 -0.87 20.43
N ALA A 168 5.39 -0.91 21.18
CA ALA A 168 5.45 -0.90 22.64
C ALA A 168 6.11 -2.17 23.21
N VAL A 169 5.99 -3.33 22.54
CA VAL A 169 6.70 -4.56 22.94
C VAL A 169 8.20 -4.37 22.78
N LEU A 170 8.66 -3.85 21.63
CA LEU A 170 10.07 -3.54 21.43
C LEU A 170 10.56 -2.51 22.45
N THR A 171 9.79 -1.47 22.74
CA THR A 171 10.12 -0.46 23.75
C THR A 171 10.29 -1.10 25.13
N ALA A 172 9.35 -1.94 25.57
CA ALA A 172 9.44 -2.65 26.86
C ALA A 172 10.68 -3.54 26.97
N LEU A 173 11.07 -4.19 25.88
CA LEU A 173 12.32 -4.96 25.82
C LEU A 173 13.55 -4.06 25.93
N LEU A 174 13.55 -2.91 25.24
CA LEU A 174 14.64 -1.93 25.31
C LEU A 174 14.72 -1.21 26.65
N ASP A 175 13.63 -1.10 27.41
CA ASP A 175 13.63 -0.50 28.76
C ASP A 175 14.43 -1.32 29.77
N GLN A 176 14.66 -2.60 29.49
CA GLN A 176 15.55 -3.45 30.27
C GLN A 176 17.05 -3.20 29.98
N VAL A 177 17.36 -2.42 28.93
CA VAL A 177 18.70 -2.06 28.50
C VAL A 177 19.11 -0.71 29.14
N PRO A 178 20.37 -0.51 29.58
CA PRO A 178 20.86 0.77 30.06
C PRO A 178 20.54 1.92 29.09
N ALA A 179 20.05 3.05 29.59
CA ALA A 179 19.56 4.16 28.78
C ALA A 179 20.59 4.63 27.71
N SER A 180 21.88 4.64 28.05
CA SER A 180 22.96 5.01 27.12
C SER A 180 23.13 4.06 25.94
N GLN A 181 22.64 2.83 26.02
CA GLN A 181 22.79 1.79 24.99
C GLN A 181 21.49 1.53 24.21
N ARG A 182 20.34 2.09 24.63
CA ARG A 182 19.02 1.78 24.06
C ARG A 182 18.93 2.09 22.56
N LEU A 183 19.42 3.28 22.16
CA LEU A 183 19.36 3.69 20.75
C LEU A 183 20.17 2.77 19.84
N ALA A 184 21.40 2.47 20.24
CA ALA A 184 22.29 1.58 19.49
C ALA A 184 21.76 0.14 19.48
N THR A 185 21.18 -0.32 20.60
CA THR A 185 20.53 -1.64 20.69
C THR A 185 19.31 -1.70 19.76
N ARG A 186 18.45 -0.67 19.76
CA ARG A 186 17.29 -0.58 18.85
C ARG A 186 17.74 -0.67 17.39
N GLN A 187 18.76 0.10 17.02
CA GLN A 187 19.28 0.11 15.63
C GLN A 187 19.80 -1.28 15.23
N ALA A 188 20.58 -1.93 16.09
CA ALA A 188 21.12 -3.27 15.83
C ALA A 188 19.98 -4.32 15.69
N LEU A 189 18.95 -4.25 16.52
CA LEU A 189 17.80 -5.17 16.46
C LEU A 189 16.99 -4.97 15.16
N ILE A 190 16.66 -3.73 14.82
CA ILE A 190 15.84 -3.39 13.64
C ILE A 190 16.57 -3.72 12.34
N SER A 191 17.89 -3.50 12.30
CA SER A 191 18.72 -3.84 11.13
C SER A 191 19.14 -5.30 11.08
N TYR A 192 18.78 -6.11 12.08
CA TYR A 192 19.21 -7.51 12.23
C TYR A 192 20.73 -7.64 12.18
N ASP A 193 21.48 -6.69 12.76
CA ASP A 193 22.92 -6.67 12.79
C ASP A 193 23.49 -7.31 14.09
N PRO A 194 23.86 -8.60 14.06
CA PRO A 194 24.41 -9.29 15.22
C PRO A 194 25.81 -8.79 15.60
N LEU A 195 26.55 -8.21 14.67
CA LEU A 195 27.91 -7.69 14.94
C LEU A 195 27.81 -6.36 15.67
N ALA A 196 26.93 -5.47 15.22
CA ALA A 196 26.64 -4.24 15.94
C ALA A 196 26.16 -4.53 17.37
N LEU A 197 25.23 -5.50 17.54
CA LEU A 197 24.75 -5.91 18.86
C LEU A 197 25.88 -6.50 19.74
N ALA A 198 26.78 -7.27 19.16
CA ALA A 198 27.91 -7.87 19.89
C ALA A 198 28.92 -6.83 20.37
N SER A 199 29.07 -5.69 19.68
CA SER A 199 30.01 -4.61 20.01
C SER A 199 29.48 -3.69 21.14
N LEU A 200 28.23 -3.79 21.54
CA LEU A 200 27.65 -2.94 22.59
C LEU A 200 28.19 -3.32 23.98
N GLU A 201 28.38 -2.31 24.82
CA GLU A 201 28.83 -2.46 26.22
C GLU A 201 27.65 -2.88 27.11
N LEU A 202 27.22 -4.13 26.93
CA LEU A 202 26.11 -4.74 27.67
C LEU A 202 26.60 -5.94 28.51
N PRO A 203 25.97 -6.20 29.66
CA PRO A 203 26.18 -7.43 30.40
C PRO A 203 25.97 -8.68 29.52
N ALA A 204 26.77 -9.71 29.72
CA ALA A 204 26.76 -10.90 28.86
C ALA A 204 25.36 -11.55 28.77
N HIS A 205 24.62 -11.62 29.87
CA HIS A 205 23.27 -12.18 29.89
C HIS A 205 22.26 -11.34 29.08
N GLN A 206 22.36 -10.01 29.15
CA GLN A 206 21.49 -9.11 28.35
C GLN A 206 21.80 -9.25 26.87
N ARG A 207 23.08 -9.26 26.51
CA ARG A 207 23.51 -9.45 25.11
C ARG A 207 23.01 -10.76 24.55
N GLN A 208 23.09 -11.85 25.32
CA GLN A 208 22.60 -13.16 24.91
C GLN A 208 21.06 -13.15 24.72
N GLY A 209 20.31 -12.52 25.64
CA GLY A 209 18.86 -12.35 25.51
C GLY A 209 18.47 -11.58 24.26
N LEU A 210 19.16 -10.47 23.95
CA LEU A 210 18.92 -9.67 22.75
C LEU A 210 19.29 -10.43 21.45
N GLN A 211 20.34 -11.25 21.46
CA GLN A 211 20.66 -12.13 20.34
C GLN A 211 19.60 -13.22 20.11
N GLN A 212 19.02 -13.74 21.18
CA GLN A 212 17.87 -14.65 21.08
C GLN A 212 16.65 -13.93 20.51
N LEU A 213 16.39 -12.70 20.97
CA LEU A 213 15.30 -11.86 20.49
C LEU A 213 15.39 -11.59 18.96
N MET A 214 16.58 -11.32 18.44
CA MET A 214 16.80 -11.16 16.99
C MET A 214 16.39 -12.38 16.17
N ARG A 215 16.39 -13.56 16.79
CA ARG A 215 15.98 -14.83 16.16
C ARG A 215 14.54 -15.21 16.46
N LEU A 216 13.93 -14.49 17.40
CA LEU A 216 12.57 -14.74 17.85
C LEU A 216 11.56 -14.21 16.86
N ARG A 217 11.17 -15.05 15.93
CA ARG A 217 10.11 -14.79 14.93
C ARG A 217 9.45 -16.08 14.51
N GLY A 218 8.18 -16.01 14.15
CA GLY A 218 7.46 -17.18 13.65
C GLY A 218 6.01 -17.23 14.13
N GLU A 219 5.56 -18.41 14.50
CA GLU A 219 4.19 -18.64 14.96
C GLU A 219 3.85 -17.76 16.17
N PRO A 220 2.76 -16.99 16.12
CA PRO A 220 2.45 -15.99 17.14
C PRO A 220 2.39 -16.55 18.57
N GLU A 221 1.77 -17.70 18.77
CA GLU A 221 1.63 -18.32 20.10
C GLU A 221 2.99 -18.63 20.73
N LYS A 222 3.93 -19.17 19.94
CA LYS A 222 5.29 -19.50 20.43
C LYS A 222 6.07 -18.24 20.78
N VAL A 223 5.93 -17.20 19.96
CA VAL A 223 6.63 -15.93 20.18
C VAL A 223 6.04 -15.22 21.40
N LEU A 224 4.72 -15.16 21.54
CA LEU A 224 4.06 -14.58 22.71
C LEU A 224 4.48 -15.27 24.02
N TYR A 225 4.50 -16.59 24.04
CA TYR A 225 4.98 -17.35 25.20
C TYR A 225 6.40 -16.94 25.62
N GLN A 226 7.32 -16.78 24.67
CA GLN A 226 8.69 -16.37 24.97
C GLN A 226 8.77 -14.91 25.43
N LEU A 227 7.94 -14.03 24.84
CA LEU A 227 7.85 -12.62 25.29
C LEU A 227 7.34 -12.53 26.71
N GLU A 228 6.33 -13.31 27.09
CA GLU A 228 5.80 -13.37 28.44
C GLU A 228 6.86 -13.87 29.45
N GLN A 229 7.70 -14.84 29.06
CA GLN A 229 8.82 -15.27 29.89
C GLN A 229 9.88 -14.18 30.11
N GLN A 230 10.06 -13.27 29.14
CA GLN A 230 11.06 -12.20 29.21
C GLN A 230 10.54 -10.93 29.88
N LEU A 231 9.30 -10.53 29.57
CA LEU A 231 8.68 -9.28 30.03
C LEU A 231 7.80 -9.46 31.28
N GLY A 232 7.38 -10.71 31.55
CA GLY A 232 6.30 -11.00 32.50
C GLY A 232 4.91 -10.75 31.88
N PRO A 233 3.85 -11.16 32.58
CA PRO A 233 2.48 -10.92 32.16
C PRO A 233 2.19 -9.41 32.12
N SER A 234 1.53 -8.96 31.07
CA SER A 234 1.20 -7.55 30.86
C SER A 234 -0.04 -7.37 30.01
N GLN A 235 -0.82 -6.33 30.29
CA GLN A 235 -2.00 -5.96 29.48
C GLN A 235 -1.66 -5.80 27.98
N LEU A 236 -0.45 -5.34 27.66
CA LEU A 236 0.03 -5.22 26.29
C LEU A 236 0.09 -6.59 25.57
N LEU A 237 0.67 -7.60 26.23
CA LEU A 237 0.76 -8.94 25.68
C LEU A 237 -0.62 -9.62 25.60
N ASP A 238 -1.49 -9.38 26.60
CA ASP A 238 -2.86 -9.90 26.59
C ASP A 238 -3.65 -9.32 25.40
N GLN A 239 -3.59 -8.02 25.16
CA GLN A 239 -4.26 -7.38 24.03
C GLN A 239 -3.75 -7.93 22.67
N LEU A 240 -2.44 -8.09 22.55
CA LEU A 240 -1.84 -8.67 21.34
C LEU A 240 -2.27 -10.13 21.16
N ALA A 241 -2.30 -10.91 22.23
CA ALA A 241 -2.76 -12.30 22.22
C ALA A 241 -4.24 -12.41 21.82
N ASP A 242 -5.10 -11.54 22.32
CA ASP A 242 -6.52 -11.49 21.97
C ASP A 242 -6.70 -11.20 20.47
N THR A 243 -5.97 -10.21 19.93
CA THR A 243 -5.99 -9.89 18.50
C THR A 243 -5.56 -11.09 17.68
N LEU A 244 -4.44 -11.72 18.03
CA LEU A 244 -3.89 -12.87 17.27
C LEU A 244 -4.77 -14.11 17.37
N LYS A 245 -5.41 -14.36 18.51
CA LYS A 245 -6.35 -15.47 18.70
C LYS A 245 -7.56 -15.39 17.77
N VAL A 246 -8.06 -14.18 17.52
CA VAL A 246 -9.16 -13.95 16.55
C VAL A 246 -8.65 -14.08 15.12
N MET A 247 -7.47 -13.53 14.84
CA MET A 247 -6.97 -13.46 13.46
C MET A 247 -6.37 -14.76 12.94
N ALA A 248 -5.78 -15.61 13.80
CA ALA A 248 -5.10 -16.83 13.36
C ALA A 248 -6.01 -17.79 12.55
N PRO A 249 -7.22 -18.16 12.98
CA PRO A 249 -8.10 -19.01 12.18
C PRO A 249 -8.57 -18.35 10.89
N LEU A 250 -8.79 -17.03 10.88
CA LEU A 250 -9.21 -16.29 9.68
C LEU A 250 -8.11 -16.23 8.63
N ALA A 251 -6.89 -15.99 9.05
CA ALA A 251 -5.72 -15.97 8.17
C ALA A 251 -5.44 -17.38 7.60
N ALA A 252 -5.46 -18.41 8.46
CA ALA A 252 -5.24 -19.79 8.05
C ALA A 252 -6.28 -20.26 7.02
N ALA A 253 -7.56 -19.91 7.19
CA ALA A 253 -8.63 -20.24 6.26
C ALA A 253 -8.42 -19.65 4.86
N GLN A 254 -7.61 -18.60 4.73
CA GLN A 254 -7.26 -17.95 3.46
C GLN A 254 -5.85 -18.30 2.97
N GLY A 255 -5.16 -19.23 3.65
CA GLY A 255 -3.78 -19.58 3.31
C GLY A 255 -2.76 -18.48 3.59
N VAL A 256 -3.09 -17.53 4.48
CA VAL A 256 -2.20 -16.47 4.94
C VAL A 256 -1.46 -16.92 6.18
N ARG A 257 -0.13 -16.93 6.13
CA ARG A 257 0.71 -17.29 7.26
C ARG A 257 0.92 -16.06 8.16
N LEU A 258 0.50 -16.12 9.41
CA LEU A 258 0.83 -15.11 10.42
C LEU A 258 2.23 -15.37 10.98
N GLN A 259 3.03 -14.32 11.10
CA GLN A 259 4.32 -14.33 11.76
C GLN A 259 4.41 -13.13 12.72
N LEU A 260 4.77 -13.40 13.98
CA LEU A 260 5.11 -12.36 14.94
C LEU A 260 6.62 -12.22 15.03
N ASP A 261 7.10 -10.99 14.97
CA ASP A 261 8.51 -10.64 15.11
C ASP A 261 8.63 -9.39 16.00
N PRO A 262 9.10 -9.53 17.25
CA PRO A 262 9.20 -8.42 18.19
C PRO A 262 10.19 -7.32 17.76
N SER A 263 11.15 -7.65 16.89
CA SER A 263 12.13 -6.70 16.36
C SER A 263 11.70 -6.06 15.05
N PHE A 264 10.60 -6.53 14.46
CA PHE A 264 10.09 -5.94 13.22
C PHE A 264 9.56 -4.54 13.47
N GLN A 265 10.21 -3.57 12.84
CA GLN A 265 9.82 -2.16 12.82
C GLN A 265 9.95 -1.65 11.39
N PRO A 266 8.89 -1.13 10.78
CA PRO A 266 9.01 -0.45 9.49
C PRO A 266 9.97 0.74 9.61
N HIS A 267 10.57 1.15 8.50
CA HIS A 267 11.55 2.25 8.46
C HIS A 267 11.01 3.60 8.97
N PHE A 268 9.70 3.75 9.07
CA PHE A 268 9.07 4.96 9.56
C PHE A 268 8.80 4.85 11.07
N ASP A 269 9.33 5.78 11.85
CA ASP A 269 8.95 5.98 13.26
C ASP A 269 7.53 6.58 13.38
N LEU A 270 6.67 6.28 12.40
CA LEU A 270 5.28 6.68 12.34
C LEU A 270 4.42 5.93 13.36
N TYR A 271 4.74 4.65 13.57
CA TYR A 271 3.90 3.73 14.33
C TYR A 271 4.32 3.67 15.79
N ASP A 272 3.34 3.55 16.69
CA ASP A 272 3.54 3.44 18.13
C ASP A 272 2.87 2.20 18.77
N GLY A 273 2.13 1.44 18.00
CA GLY A 273 1.46 0.20 18.38
C GLY A 273 1.77 -0.99 17.50
N LEU A 274 0.71 -1.69 17.08
CA LEU A 274 0.79 -2.79 16.11
C LEU A 274 1.38 -2.28 14.80
N VAL A 275 2.29 -3.03 14.22
CA VAL A 275 2.84 -2.80 12.86
C VAL A 275 2.69 -4.05 12.01
N LEU A 276 2.46 -3.87 10.73
CA LEU A 276 2.24 -4.97 9.81
C LEU A 276 2.96 -4.79 8.48
N LYS A 277 3.33 -5.91 7.87
CA LYS A 277 3.82 -5.99 6.49
C LYS A 277 3.32 -7.28 5.85
N LEU A 278 2.70 -7.17 4.71
CA LEU A 278 2.25 -8.32 3.93
C LEU A 278 3.23 -8.58 2.80
N VAL A 279 3.78 -9.79 2.79
CA VAL A 279 4.76 -10.23 1.81
C VAL A 279 4.22 -11.46 1.09
N CYS A 280 4.28 -11.46 -0.23
CA CYS A 280 3.90 -12.59 -1.08
C CYS A 280 5.11 -13.13 -1.81
N GLN A 281 5.06 -14.40 -2.22
CA GLN A 281 6.07 -14.97 -3.10
C GLN A 281 5.80 -14.51 -4.52
N GLY A 282 6.67 -13.65 -5.04
CA GLY A 282 6.69 -13.27 -6.44
C GLY A 282 7.44 -14.29 -7.31
N PRO A 283 7.44 -14.10 -8.65
CA PRO A 283 8.09 -15.02 -9.58
C PRO A 283 9.60 -15.18 -9.33
N GLU A 284 10.28 -14.11 -8.97
CA GLU A 284 11.74 -14.08 -8.79
C GLU A 284 12.15 -13.94 -7.33
N ALA A 285 11.40 -13.15 -6.55
CA ALA A 285 11.71 -12.85 -5.16
C ALA A 285 10.45 -12.53 -4.36
N PRO A 286 10.49 -12.59 -3.02
CA PRO A 286 9.40 -12.12 -2.18
C PRO A 286 9.10 -10.64 -2.42
N VAL A 287 7.83 -10.29 -2.55
CA VAL A 287 7.34 -8.93 -2.81
C VAL A 287 6.47 -8.46 -1.66
N ALA A 288 6.78 -7.30 -1.10
CA ALA A 288 5.92 -6.63 -0.12
C ALA A 288 4.82 -5.88 -0.85
N ILE A 289 3.56 -6.23 -0.60
CA ILE A 289 2.39 -5.65 -1.28
C ILE A 289 1.55 -4.73 -0.40
N ALA A 290 1.71 -4.79 0.93
CA ALA A 290 1.06 -3.88 1.85
C ALA A 290 1.90 -3.68 3.11
N SER A 291 1.73 -2.50 3.73
CA SER A 291 2.28 -2.18 5.04
C SER A 291 1.37 -1.23 5.78
N GLY A 292 1.49 -1.21 7.12
CA GLY A 292 0.66 -0.35 7.94
C GLY A 292 0.92 -0.52 9.42
N GLY A 293 0.04 0.06 10.25
CA GLY A 293 0.13 -0.05 11.69
C GLY A 293 -0.71 1.00 12.42
N ARG A 294 -0.52 1.07 13.73
CA ARG A 294 -1.14 2.02 14.65
C ARG A 294 -0.24 3.22 14.89
N TYR A 295 -0.82 4.42 14.84
CA TYR A 295 -0.12 5.71 14.87
C TYR A 295 -0.85 6.74 15.73
N ASP A 296 -1.21 6.39 16.96
CA ASP A 296 -1.96 7.25 17.90
C ASP A 296 -1.23 8.57 18.18
N ALA A 297 0.10 8.54 18.27
CA ALA A 297 0.93 9.72 18.48
C ALA A 297 0.82 10.74 17.33
N LEU A 298 0.69 10.28 16.07
CA LEU A 298 0.48 11.17 14.93
C LEU A 298 -0.85 11.91 15.04
N VAL A 299 -1.93 11.19 15.43
CA VAL A 299 -3.25 11.80 15.64
C VAL A 299 -3.18 12.87 16.72
N THR A 300 -2.46 12.59 17.81
CA THR A 300 -2.23 13.55 18.91
C THR A 300 -1.45 14.77 18.44
N ARG A 301 -0.43 14.61 17.60
CA ARG A 301 0.34 15.75 17.01
C ARG A 301 -0.53 16.69 16.18
N PHE A 302 -1.58 16.17 15.53
CA PHE A 302 -2.56 16.97 14.80
C PHE A 302 -3.71 17.48 15.70
N GLY A 303 -3.60 17.35 17.03
CA GLY A 303 -4.59 17.83 17.98
C GLY A 303 -5.81 16.93 18.16
N GLY A 304 -5.78 15.72 17.63
CA GLY A 304 -6.83 14.71 17.80
C GLY A 304 -6.68 13.91 19.09
N ALA A 305 -7.78 13.38 19.59
CA ALA A 305 -7.83 12.51 20.78
C ALA A 305 -8.23 11.06 20.42
N ALA A 306 -8.08 10.66 19.17
CA ALA A 306 -8.47 9.35 18.67
C ALA A 306 -7.24 8.44 18.51
N ALA A 307 -7.46 7.13 18.54
CA ALA A 307 -6.48 6.17 18.06
C ALA A 307 -6.48 6.14 16.52
N GLY A 308 -5.31 6.10 15.91
CA GLY A 308 -5.14 6.02 14.47
C GLY A 308 -4.49 4.72 14.04
N LEU A 309 -5.07 4.04 13.06
CA LEU A 309 -4.48 2.83 12.48
C LEU A 309 -4.90 2.67 11.02
N GLY A 310 -4.01 2.14 10.20
CA GLY A 310 -4.27 2.00 8.76
C GLY A 310 -3.28 1.09 8.07
N PHE A 311 -3.56 0.81 6.81
CA PHE A 311 -2.60 0.16 5.90
C PHE A 311 -2.74 0.70 4.48
N GLY A 312 -1.67 0.58 3.72
CA GLY A 312 -1.65 0.88 2.29
C GLY A 312 -1.12 -0.29 1.48
N PHE A 313 -1.77 -0.56 0.36
CA PHE A 313 -1.29 -1.47 -0.69
C PHE A 313 -0.43 -0.71 -1.70
N ASP A 314 0.65 -1.31 -2.15
CA ASP A 314 1.35 -0.94 -3.38
C ASP A 314 0.63 -1.60 -4.57
N VAL A 315 -0.13 -0.82 -5.31
CA VAL A 315 -0.98 -1.32 -6.41
C VAL A 315 -0.14 -1.88 -7.55
N GLU A 316 1.01 -1.27 -7.83
CA GLU A 316 1.90 -1.75 -8.88
C GLU A 316 2.56 -3.07 -8.50
N ALA A 317 2.96 -3.23 -7.24
CA ALA A 317 3.49 -4.49 -6.73
C ALA A 317 2.44 -5.62 -6.80
N ILE A 318 1.16 -5.32 -6.53
CA ILE A 318 0.07 -6.30 -6.71
C ILE A 318 -0.11 -6.65 -8.18
N ARG A 319 -0.12 -5.67 -9.08
CA ARG A 319 -0.25 -5.92 -10.51
C ARG A 319 0.88 -6.82 -11.04
N GLU A 320 2.11 -6.56 -10.61
CA GLU A 320 3.28 -7.37 -10.97
C GLU A 320 3.19 -8.79 -10.39
N LEU A 321 2.74 -8.93 -9.14
CA LEU A 321 2.53 -10.22 -8.47
C LEU A 321 1.49 -11.10 -9.19
N LEU A 322 0.36 -10.51 -9.58
CA LEU A 322 -0.74 -11.22 -10.24
C LEU A 322 -0.52 -11.40 -11.75
N GLY A 323 0.35 -10.59 -12.35
CA GLY A 323 0.56 -10.50 -13.78
C GLY A 323 -0.43 -9.57 -14.47
N THR A 324 0.04 -8.84 -15.47
CA THR A 324 -0.76 -7.83 -16.18
C THR A 324 -1.99 -8.42 -16.87
N GLU A 325 -1.90 -9.65 -17.37
CA GLU A 325 -3.04 -10.32 -18.04
C GLU A 325 -4.16 -10.68 -17.05
N ALA A 326 -3.82 -11.03 -15.81
CA ALA A 326 -4.81 -11.38 -14.78
C ALA A 326 -5.51 -10.14 -14.20
N THR A 327 -4.86 -8.98 -14.22
CA THR A 327 -5.39 -7.72 -13.66
C THR A 327 -6.02 -6.82 -14.71
N ALA A 328 -5.72 -7.02 -15.99
CA ALA A 328 -6.35 -6.24 -17.06
C ALA A 328 -7.79 -6.73 -17.30
N PRO A 329 -8.80 -5.87 -17.18
CA PRO A 329 -10.14 -6.24 -17.65
C PRO A 329 -10.05 -6.64 -19.11
N GLN A 330 -10.78 -7.71 -19.46
CA GLN A 330 -10.87 -8.10 -20.88
C GLN A 330 -11.37 -6.89 -21.66
N ARG A 331 -10.51 -6.33 -22.53
CA ARG A 331 -10.90 -5.15 -23.32
C ARG A 331 -12.13 -5.52 -24.11
N ALA A 332 -13.18 -4.72 -23.99
CA ALA A 332 -14.34 -4.85 -24.86
C ALA A 332 -13.87 -4.77 -26.31
N ALA A 333 -14.39 -5.68 -27.11
CA ALA A 333 -14.11 -5.73 -28.55
C ALA A 333 -14.32 -4.35 -29.18
N THR A 334 -13.39 -3.90 -29.99
CA THR A 334 -13.49 -2.63 -30.71
C THR A 334 -13.92 -2.89 -32.14
N THR A 335 -14.88 -2.13 -32.65
CA THR A 335 -15.32 -2.13 -34.04
C THR A 335 -14.58 -1.05 -34.80
N LEU A 336 -13.99 -1.36 -35.95
CA LEU A 336 -13.45 -0.35 -36.85
C LEU A 336 -14.58 0.15 -37.78
N VAL A 337 -14.88 1.44 -37.74
CA VAL A 337 -15.79 2.09 -38.68
C VAL A 337 -14.96 2.59 -39.85
N ALA A 338 -15.18 2.02 -41.02
CA ALA A 338 -14.42 2.28 -42.25
C ALA A 338 -15.34 2.68 -43.39
N TYR A 339 -14.84 3.44 -44.35
CA TYR A 339 -15.60 4.01 -45.46
C TYR A 339 -14.78 4.08 -46.75
N GLY A 340 -15.47 4.14 -47.89
CA GLY A 340 -14.84 4.09 -49.23
C GLY A 340 -14.12 5.38 -49.61
N ASP A 341 -14.78 6.53 -49.47
CA ASP A 341 -14.19 7.80 -49.84
C ASP A 341 -14.57 8.95 -48.90
N ALA A 342 -13.95 10.10 -49.04
CA ALA A 342 -14.13 11.25 -48.14
C ALA A 342 -15.56 11.78 -48.05
N THR A 343 -16.42 11.49 -49.04
CA THR A 343 -17.82 11.93 -49.04
C THR A 343 -18.64 11.18 -48.00
N ARG A 344 -18.20 9.96 -47.60
CA ARG A 344 -18.83 9.10 -46.60
C ARG A 344 -18.38 9.36 -45.17
N LEU A 345 -17.43 10.28 -44.97
CA LEU A 345 -16.88 10.54 -43.62
C LEU A 345 -17.96 10.95 -42.60
N ALA A 346 -18.94 11.76 -43.04
CA ALA A 346 -20.04 12.16 -42.15
C ALA A 346 -20.93 10.98 -41.72
N ASP A 347 -21.22 10.08 -42.68
CA ASP A 347 -22.00 8.86 -42.41
C ASP A 347 -21.22 7.90 -41.51
N ALA A 348 -19.89 7.80 -41.70
CA ALA A 348 -19.02 7.00 -40.86
C ALA A 348 -18.96 7.51 -39.43
N LEU A 349 -18.95 8.83 -39.21
CA LEU A 349 -19.01 9.43 -37.88
C LEU A 349 -20.38 9.15 -37.23
N ALA A 350 -21.48 9.27 -37.98
CA ALA A 350 -22.80 8.95 -37.46
C ALA A 350 -22.93 7.46 -37.05
N ALA A 351 -22.39 6.55 -37.89
CA ALA A 351 -22.36 5.12 -37.56
C ALA A 351 -21.49 4.83 -36.31
N GLN A 352 -20.42 5.57 -36.10
CA GLN A 352 -19.62 5.45 -34.88
C GLN A 352 -20.40 5.92 -33.65
N GLU A 353 -21.14 7.02 -33.75
CA GLU A 353 -22.00 7.53 -32.67
C GLU A 353 -23.14 6.55 -32.32
N GLU A 354 -23.72 5.89 -33.31
CA GLU A 354 -24.73 4.84 -33.12
C GLU A 354 -24.14 3.68 -32.30
N LEU A 355 -22.97 3.20 -32.66
CA LEU A 355 -22.27 2.15 -31.91
C LEU A 355 -21.95 2.59 -30.47
N HIS A 356 -21.50 3.83 -30.28
CA HIS A 356 -21.24 4.38 -28.95
C HIS A 356 -22.52 4.48 -28.11
N ALA A 357 -23.66 4.82 -28.71
CA ALA A 357 -24.95 4.86 -28.02
C ALA A 357 -25.42 3.47 -27.55
N GLU A 358 -25.01 2.41 -28.24
CA GLU A 358 -25.20 1.01 -27.88
C GLU A 358 -24.15 0.50 -26.86
N GLY A 359 -23.19 1.33 -26.45
CA GLY A 359 -22.08 0.96 -25.55
C GLY A 359 -20.99 0.13 -26.22
N ILE A 360 -20.97 0.07 -27.55
CA ILE A 360 -19.96 -0.63 -28.34
C ILE A 360 -18.79 0.31 -28.58
N ARG A 361 -17.57 -0.15 -28.27
CA ARG A 361 -16.34 0.61 -28.59
C ARG A 361 -16.13 0.62 -30.07
N ALA A 362 -15.98 1.80 -30.67
CA ALA A 362 -15.73 1.95 -32.10
C ALA A 362 -14.64 2.99 -32.33
N GLU A 363 -13.74 2.71 -33.27
CA GLU A 363 -12.76 3.68 -33.78
C GLU A 363 -13.02 3.99 -35.25
N LEU A 364 -12.82 5.24 -35.62
CA LEU A 364 -13.02 5.69 -37.00
C LEU A 364 -11.71 5.52 -37.79
N LEU A 365 -11.78 4.98 -39.00
CA LEU A 365 -10.68 5.00 -39.93
C LEU A 365 -10.53 6.44 -40.48
N HIS A 366 -9.31 7.01 -40.35
CA HIS A 366 -9.10 8.42 -40.73
C HIS A 366 -8.92 8.64 -42.24
N GLN A 367 -8.74 7.56 -43.00
CA GLN A 367 -8.54 7.59 -44.42
C GLN A 367 -9.47 6.58 -45.07
N GLY A 368 -10.15 6.96 -46.17
CA GLY A 368 -10.94 6.02 -46.91
C GLY A 368 -10.08 4.86 -47.42
N CYS A 369 -10.66 3.68 -47.58
CA CYS A 369 -10.02 2.49 -48.13
C CYS A 369 -10.82 1.93 -49.32
N ALA A 370 -10.15 1.17 -50.18
CA ALA A 370 -10.73 0.80 -51.46
C ALA A 370 -11.83 -0.28 -51.40
N SER A 371 -11.91 -1.02 -50.27
CA SER A 371 -12.86 -2.12 -50.12
C SER A 371 -13.04 -2.54 -48.67
N GLU A 372 -14.15 -3.23 -48.38
CA GLU A 372 -14.39 -3.86 -47.07
C GLU A 372 -13.29 -4.87 -46.71
N ALA A 373 -12.73 -5.59 -47.69
CA ALA A 373 -11.63 -6.53 -47.43
C ALA A 373 -10.37 -5.83 -46.94
N GLU A 374 -10.07 -4.64 -47.46
CA GLU A 374 -8.97 -3.81 -46.98
C GLU A 374 -9.27 -3.29 -45.53
N ALA A 375 -10.50 -2.86 -45.28
CA ALA A 375 -10.95 -2.45 -43.95
C ALA A 375 -10.81 -3.59 -42.95
N GLN A 376 -11.16 -4.82 -43.32
CA GLN A 376 -10.99 -6.02 -42.46
C GLN A 376 -9.50 -6.31 -42.18
N ALA A 377 -8.61 -6.14 -43.15
CA ALA A 377 -7.17 -6.31 -42.98
C ALA A 377 -6.62 -5.27 -42.00
N ILE A 378 -7.03 -3.99 -42.13
CA ILE A 378 -6.64 -2.91 -41.22
C ILE A 378 -7.19 -3.17 -39.79
N ALA A 379 -8.44 -3.64 -39.68
CA ALA A 379 -9.04 -4.00 -38.41
C ALA A 379 -8.26 -5.11 -37.70
N ALA A 380 -7.87 -6.14 -38.40
CA ALA A 380 -7.05 -7.24 -37.87
C ALA A 380 -5.67 -6.74 -37.39
N GLU A 381 -5.00 -5.88 -38.16
CA GLU A 381 -3.73 -5.26 -37.77
C GLU A 381 -3.85 -4.42 -36.51
N ARG A 382 -4.95 -3.68 -36.36
CA ARG A 382 -5.24 -2.84 -35.18
C ARG A 382 -5.80 -3.63 -34.00
N GLY A 383 -6.11 -4.90 -34.17
CA GLY A 383 -6.73 -5.72 -33.13
C GLY A 383 -8.21 -5.40 -32.90
N CYS A 384 -8.91 -4.84 -33.87
CA CYS A 384 -10.35 -4.66 -33.86
C CYS A 384 -11.04 -6.01 -34.15
N ALA A 385 -12.13 -6.28 -33.40
CA ALA A 385 -12.85 -7.56 -33.53
C ALA A 385 -13.85 -7.60 -34.68
N SER A 386 -14.26 -6.44 -35.21
CA SER A 386 -15.24 -6.31 -36.29
C SER A 386 -15.04 -5.02 -37.07
N VAL A 387 -15.69 -4.97 -38.23
CA VAL A 387 -15.69 -3.80 -39.12
C VAL A 387 -17.14 -3.38 -39.38
N ARG A 388 -17.41 -2.10 -39.30
CA ARG A 388 -18.60 -1.44 -39.85
C ARG A 388 -18.18 -0.72 -41.11
N TRP A 389 -18.47 -1.32 -42.28
CA TRP A 389 -18.14 -0.78 -43.59
C TRP A 389 -19.26 0.10 -44.13
N LEU A 390 -18.90 1.23 -44.73
CA LEU A 390 -19.78 2.18 -45.40
C LEU A 390 -19.27 2.38 -46.83
N ASP A 391 -20.03 1.84 -47.76
CA ASP A 391 -19.72 1.83 -49.18
C ASP A 391 -19.89 3.22 -49.81
#